data_00c80bc2dad87b109996a4d0632d7a8e
#
_entry.id   00c80bc2dad87b109996a4d0632d7a8e
#
_cell.length_a   1.000
_cell.length_b   1.000
_cell.length_c   1.000
_cell.angle_alpha   90.00
_cell.angle_beta   90.00
_cell.angle_gamma   90.00
#
_symmetry.space_group_name_H-M   'P 1'
#
loop_
_entity.id
_entity.type
_entity.pdbx_description
1 polymer ?
#
loop_
_entity_poly.entity_id
_entity_poly.type
_entity_poly.pdbx_seq_one_letter_code
_entity_poly.pdbx_strand_id
1 'polypeptide(L)'
;MYDIMTPGPTQVRENVRQARGLACTNPDLDADFYDFYKETCEEISELLYTKNETLILDGEGILGLEAACATLTEKGDRVLVMDNGEYGKGFAGFVTMYGGEPVLYSTDYRNAFDV
;
A
#
# COMPACT_ATOMS: atom_id res chain seq x y z
N MET A 1 22.23 7.29 -19.47
CA MET A 1 21.08 6.73 -18.75
C MET A 1 20.64 7.81 -17.78
N TYR A 2 19.34 8.10 -17.67
CA TYR A 2 18.84 9.10 -16.72
C TYR A 2 18.56 8.42 -15.38
N ASP A 3 18.93 9.06 -14.29
CA ASP A 3 18.55 8.62 -12.95
C ASP A 3 17.15 9.16 -12.61
N ILE A 4 16.25 8.27 -12.18
CA ILE A 4 14.89 8.63 -11.81
C ILE A 4 14.90 9.07 -10.35
N MET A 5 14.61 10.35 -10.09
CA MET A 5 14.62 10.96 -8.76
C MET A 5 13.21 11.32 -8.25
N THR A 6 12.20 10.70 -8.85
CA THR A 6 10.79 10.89 -8.44
C THR A 6 10.40 9.95 -7.31
N PRO A 7 9.43 10.31 -6.46
CA PRO A 7 8.90 9.40 -5.43
C PRO A 7 8.13 8.21 -6.03
N GLY A 8 7.68 8.33 -7.25
CA GLY A 8 7.05 7.28 -8.05
C GLY A 8 6.66 7.81 -9.44
N PRO A 9 6.77 6.99 -10.47
CA PRO A 9 7.50 5.71 -10.58
C PRO A 9 8.98 5.83 -10.25
N THR A 10 9.53 4.80 -9.61
CA THR A 10 10.93 4.74 -9.20
C THR A 10 11.77 3.90 -10.18
N GLN A 11 13.08 4.05 -10.09
CA GLN A 11 14.01 3.23 -10.85
C GLN A 11 14.03 1.81 -10.28
N VAL A 12 13.78 0.83 -11.15
CA VAL A 12 13.79 -0.59 -10.80
C VAL A 12 15.17 -1.17 -11.05
N ARG A 13 15.71 -1.90 -10.08
CA ARG A 13 17.01 -2.58 -10.20
C ARG A 13 16.97 -3.61 -11.32
N GLU A 14 18.11 -3.82 -11.97
CA GLU A 14 18.21 -4.71 -13.14
C GLU A 14 17.81 -6.17 -12.82
N ASN A 15 18.23 -6.70 -11.69
CA ASN A 15 17.83 -8.06 -11.27
C ASN A 15 16.31 -8.22 -11.10
N VAL A 16 15.62 -7.19 -10.61
CA VAL A 16 14.15 -7.17 -10.49
C VAL A 16 13.50 -7.12 -11.87
N ARG A 17 14.04 -6.29 -12.79
CA ARG A 17 13.56 -6.23 -14.18
C ARG A 17 13.70 -7.56 -14.88
N GLN A 18 14.82 -8.24 -14.69
CA GLN A 18 15.07 -9.57 -15.25
C GLN A 18 14.10 -10.60 -14.67
N ALA A 19 13.88 -10.61 -13.36
CA ALA A 19 12.92 -11.51 -12.72
C ALA A 19 11.50 -11.33 -13.26
N ARG A 20 11.07 -10.09 -13.49
CA ARG A 20 9.76 -9.78 -14.09
C ARG A 20 9.61 -10.22 -15.55
N GLY A 21 10.71 -10.44 -16.25
CA GLY A 21 10.73 -10.93 -17.64
C GLY A 21 10.75 -12.45 -17.77
N LEU A 22 10.85 -13.18 -16.67
CA LEU A 22 10.82 -14.65 -16.69
C LEU A 22 9.40 -15.14 -17.00
N ALA A 23 9.35 -16.26 -17.76
CA ALA A 23 8.09 -16.95 -17.96
C ALA A 23 7.58 -17.49 -16.62
N CYS A 24 6.30 -17.31 -16.36
CA CYS A 24 5.64 -17.86 -15.19
C CYS A 24 4.56 -18.88 -15.61
N THR A 25 4.10 -19.65 -14.65
CA THR A 25 2.99 -20.58 -14.79
C THR A 25 1.66 -19.81 -14.99
N ASN A 26 0.59 -20.55 -15.24
CA ASN A 26 -0.75 -19.98 -15.26
C ASN A 26 -1.23 -19.77 -13.82
N PRO A 27 -1.38 -18.53 -13.35
CA PRO A 27 -1.70 -18.23 -11.96
C PRO A 27 -3.09 -18.72 -11.52
N ASP A 28 -4.00 -18.96 -12.46
CA ASP A 28 -5.36 -19.38 -12.15
C ASP A 28 -5.51 -20.91 -12.00
N LEU A 29 -4.61 -21.69 -12.61
CA LEU A 29 -4.79 -23.13 -12.77
C LEU A 29 -3.64 -23.96 -12.21
N ASP A 30 -2.44 -23.40 -12.12
CA ASP A 30 -1.25 -24.17 -11.76
C ASP A 30 -1.02 -24.17 -10.25
N ALA A 31 -0.98 -25.37 -9.67
CA ALA A 31 -0.71 -25.54 -8.24
C ALA A 31 0.65 -24.97 -7.82
N ASP A 32 1.65 -25.06 -8.69
CA ASP A 32 2.99 -24.51 -8.44
C ASP A 32 2.95 -22.98 -8.23
N PHE A 33 2.04 -22.27 -8.93
CA PHE A 33 1.87 -20.85 -8.69
C PHE A 33 1.22 -20.53 -7.33
N TYR A 34 0.27 -21.36 -6.91
CA TYR A 34 -0.35 -21.23 -5.60
C TYR A 34 0.70 -21.37 -4.48
N ASP A 35 1.56 -22.37 -4.57
CA ASP A 35 2.61 -22.60 -3.58
C ASP A 35 3.62 -21.43 -3.58
N PHE A 36 4.03 -20.96 -4.76
CA PHE A 36 4.90 -19.80 -4.91
C PHE A 36 4.28 -18.52 -4.31
N TYR A 37 2.99 -18.26 -4.56
CA TYR A 37 2.28 -17.09 -4.02
C TYR A 37 2.22 -17.17 -2.49
N LYS A 38 1.88 -18.34 -1.94
CA LYS A 38 1.80 -18.58 -0.51
C LYS A 38 3.16 -18.35 0.16
N GLU A 39 4.23 -18.95 -0.36
CA GLU A 39 5.59 -18.77 0.14
C GLU A 39 5.99 -17.27 0.13
N THR A 40 5.70 -16.58 -0.95
CA THR A 40 5.97 -15.13 -1.06
C THR A 40 5.22 -14.32 0.01
N CYS A 41 3.96 -14.62 0.27
CA CYS A 41 3.18 -13.97 1.32
C CYS A 41 3.74 -14.27 2.72
N GLU A 42 4.18 -15.49 2.96
CA GLU A 42 4.83 -15.90 4.22
C GLU A 42 6.16 -15.15 4.43
N GLU A 43 7.00 -15.04 3.41
CA GLU A 43 8.26 -14.26 3.45
C GLU A 43 7.99 -12.77 3.77
N ILE A 44 6.93 -12.17 3.20
CA ILE A 44 6.55 -10.78 3.50
C ILE A 44 6.07 -10.68 4.96
N SER A 45 5.29 -11.64 5.46
CA SER A 45 4.85 -11.66 6.86
C SER A 45 6.04 -11.74 7.82
N GLU A 46 7.04 -12.56 7.51
CA GLU A 46 8.30 -12.64 8.27
C GLU A 46 9.06 -11.32 8.26
N LEU A 47 9.18 -10.67 7.10
CA LEU A 47 9.83 -9.37 6.95
C LEU A 47 9.13 -8.28 7.80
N LEU A 48 7.82 -8.37 7.94
CA LEU A 48 6.99 -7.44 8.72
C LEU A 48 6.87 -7.83 10.20
N TYR A 49 7.53 -8.91 10.64
CA TYR A 49 7.47 -9.43 12.00
C TYR A 49 6.04 -9.71 12.48
N THR A 50 5.18 -10.17 11.59
CA THR A 50 3.78 -10.49 11.89
C THR A 50 3.49 -11.98 11.73
N LYS A 51 2.48 -12.46 12.48
CA LYS A 51 1.89 -13.80 12.31
C LYS A 51 0.56 -13.75 11.55
N ASN A 52 0.14 -12.55 11.17
CA ASN A 52 -1.07 -12.37 10.37
C ASN A 52 -0.79 -12.77 8.93
N GLU A 53 -1.83 -13.19 8.25
CA GLU A 53 -1.78 -13.48 6.82
C GLU A 53 -1.49 -12.19 6.02
N THR A 54 -0.53 -12.26 5.11
CA THR A 54 -0.27 -11.21 4.14
C THR A 54 -0.95 -11.57 2.82
N LEU A 55 -1.58 -10.59 2.21
CA LEU A 55 -2.16 -10.70 0.87
C LEU A 55 -1.50 -9.68 -0.07
N ILE A 56 -1.16 -10.13 -1.27
CA ILE A 56 -0.65 -9.24 -2.32
C ILE A 56 -1.83 -8.86 -3.21
N LEU A 57 -2.19 -7.57 -3.17
CA LEU A 57 -3.26 -7.04 -4.02
C LEU A 57 -2.71 -6.69 -5.41
N ASP A 58 -3.47 -7.02 -6.45
CA ASP A 58 -3.15 -6.63 -7.82
C ASP A 58 -3.56 -5.17 -8.06
N GLY A 59 -2.63 -4.26 -7.79
CA GLY A 59 -2.87 -2.83 -7.96
C GLY A 59 -1.69 -1.97 -7.48
N GLU A 60 -1.88 -0.67 -7.56
CA GLU A 60 -0.93 0.30 -7.01
C GLU A 60 -1.06 0.40 -5.49
N GLY A 61 -0.03 0.95 -4.82
CA GLY A 61 -0.01 1.11 -3.37
C GLY A 61 -1.24 1.83 -2.79
N ILE A 62 -1.87 2.72 -3.58
CA ILE A 62 -3.10 3.41 -3.18
C ILE A 62 -4.27 2.45 -2.93
N LEU A 63 -4.33 1.33 -3.65
CA LEU A 63 -5.34 0.29 -3.41
C LEU A 63 -5.23 -0.30 -2.01
N GLY A 64 -4.00 -0.55 -1.53
CA GLY A 64 -3.77 -1.02 -0.16
C GLY A 64 -4.17 0.01 0.90
N LEU A 65 -3.92 1.30 0.64
CA LEU A 65 -4.29 2.38 1.53
C LEU A 65 -5.82 2.54 1.60
N GLU A 66 -6.50 2.47 0.47
CA GLU A 66 -7.96 2.49 0.38
C GLU A 66 -8.56 1.27 1.10
N ALA A 67 -8.02 0.07 0.86
CA ALA A 67 -8.46 -1.15 1.51
C ALA A 67 -8.36 -1.07 3.05
N ALA A 68 -7.30 -0.45 3.57
CA ALA A 68 -7.16 -0.20 5.00
C ALA A 68 -8.25 0.74 5.53
N CYS A 69 -8.53 1.84 4.83
CA CYS A 69 -9.62 2.75 5.19
C CYS A 69 -10.98 2.06 5.14
N ALA A 70 -11.25 1.28 4.09
CA ALA A 70 -12.49 0.53 3.94
C ALA A 70 -12.72 -0.50 5.06
N THR A 71 -11.64 -1.11 5.54
CA THR A 71 -11.71 -2.14 6.58
C THR A 71 -11.87 -1.56 7.98
N LEU A 72 -11.29 -0.38 8.23
CA LEU A 72 -11.18 0.21 9.57
C LEU A 72 -12.18 1.35 9.82
N THR A 73 -12.97 1.76 8.82
CA THR A 73 -13.90 2.88 8.94
C THR A 73 -15.34 2.39 8.83
N GLU A 74 -16.16 2.71 9.83
CA GLU A 74 -17.60 2.51 9.80
C GLU A 74 -18.34 3.84 9.68
N LYS A 75 -19.61 3.77 9.31
CA LYS A 75 -20.46 4.97 9.16
C LYS A 75 -20.57 5.73 10.48
N GLY A 76 -20.14 7.00 10.47
CA GLY A 76 -20.17 7.89 11.62
C GLY A 76 -18.92 7.86 12.49
N ASP A 77 -17.93 7.04 12.15
CA ASP A 77 -16.64 7.07 12.83
C ASP A 77 -15.93 8.39 12.61
N ARG A 78 -15.33 8.92 13.66
CA ARG A 78 -14.44 10.08 13.58
C ARG A 78 -13.00 9.60 13.43
N VAL A 79 -12.41 9.87 12.27
CA VAL A 79 -11.07 9.39 11.91
C VAL A 79 -10.09 10.55 11.84
N LEU A 80 -9.04 10.50 12.68
CA LEU A 80 -7.96 11.48 12.63
C LEU A 80 -7.13 11.27 11.36
N VAL A 81 -7.04 12.32 10.55
CA VAL A 81 -6.25 12.33 9.31
C VAL A 81 -5.06 13.26 9.48
N MET A 82 -3.86 12.69 9.46
CA MET A 82 -2.61 13.44 9.59
C MET A 82 -2.26 14.08 8.23
N ASP A 83 -2.44 15.38 8.13
CA ASP A 83 -2.23 16.15 6.90
C ASP A 83 -0.89 16.91 6.95
N ASN A 84 0.14 16.31 6.38
CA ASN A 84 1.44 16.92 6.15
C ASN A 84 1.82 16.99 4.67
N GLY A 85 0.85 16.90 3.77
CA GLY A 85 1.01 16.94 2.31
C GLY A 85 -0.16 16.32 1.59
N GLU A 86 -0.11 16.35 0.27
CA GLU A 86 -1.20 15.90 -0.61
C GLU A 86 -1.65 14.46 -0.33
N TYR A 87 -0.70 13.55 -0.07
CA TYR A 87 -1.04 12.16 0.22
C TYR A 87 -1.70 11.99 1.60
N GLY A 88 -1.19 12.66 2.64
CA GLY A 88 -1.81 12.63 3.96
C GLY A 88 -3.23 13.20 3.91
N LYS A 89 -3.40 14.38 3.32
CA LYS A 89 -4.70 15.02 3.13
C LYS A 89 -5.69 14.17 2.33
N GLY A 90 -5.19 13.45 1.33
CA GLY A 90 -6.01 12.59 0.45
C GLY A 90 -6.78 11.49 1.21
N PHE A 91 -6.29 11.05 2.37
CA PHE A 91 -6.99 10.06 3.19
C PHE A 91 -8.36 10.53 3.69
N ALA A 92 -8.59 11.85 3.81
CA ALA A 92 -9.91 12.38 4.16
C ALA A 92 -10.99 11.98 3.16
N GLY A 93 -10.60 11.86 1.87
CA GLY A 93 -11.49 11.38 0.81
C GLY A 93 -11.91 9.92 1.03
N PHE A 94 -10.97 9.04 1.37
CA PHE A 94 -11.28 7.62 1.65
C PHE A 94 -12.16 7.49 2.89
N VAL A 95 -11.85 8.19 3.97
CA VAL A 95 -12.68 8.18 5.18
C VAL A 95 -14.12 8.58 4.88
N THR A 96 -14.31 9.66 4.10
CA THR A 96 -15.64 10.12 3.69
C THR A 96 -16.35 9.10 2.80
N MET A 97 -15.64 8.47 1.87
CA MET A 97 -16.17 7.47 0.95
C MET A 97 -16.78 6.28 1.69
N TYR A 98 -16.15 5.86 2.79
CA TYR A 98 -16.61 4.75 3.64
C TYR A 98 -17.51 5.18 4.80
N GLY A 99 -17.98 6.44 4.78
CA GLY A 99 -19.02 6.96 5.68
C GLY A 99 -18.52 7.49 7.02
N GLY A 100 -17.21 7.60 7.19
CA GLY A 100 -16.60 8.24 8.34
C GLY A 100 -16.55 9.77 8.22
N GLU A 101 -16.24 10.43 9.33
CA GLU A 101 -16.04 11.86 9.44
C GLU A 101 -14.54 12.15 9.64
N PRO A 102 -13.82 12.67 8.61
CA PRO A 102 -12.40 12.96 8.74
C PRO A 102 -12.17 14.18 9.64
N VAL A 103 -11.27 14.04 10.59
CA VAL A 103 -10.77 15.13 11.42
C VAL A 103 -9.34 15.42 11.01
N LEU A 104 -9.14 16.51 10.25
CA LEU A 104 -7.82 16.90 9.77
C LEU A 104 -6.98 17.48 10.90
N TYR A 105 -5.79 16.94 11.08
CA TYR A 105 -4.70 17.54 11.84
C TYR A 105 -3.60 17.96 10.87
N SER A 106 -3.61 19.23 10.50
CA SER A 106 -2.75 19.78 9.45
C SER A 106 -1.54 20.49 10.04
N THR A 107 -0.40 20.38 9.37
CA THR A 107 0.80 21.14 9.69
C THR A 107 1.29 21.90 8.45
N ASP A 108 2.19 22.87 8.63
CA ASP A 108 2.96 23.41 7.50
C ASP A 108 3.79 22.24 6.91
N TYR A 109 3.67 21.99 5.62
CA TYR A 109 4.30 20.87 4.92
C TYR A 109 5.85 20.84 4.99
N ARG A 110 6.44 21.88 5.56
CA ARG A 110 7.88 21.96 5.86
C ARG A 110 8.24 21.45 7.25
N ASN A 111 7.24 21.23 8.10
CA ASN A 111 7.43 20.87 9.49
C ASN A 111 6.90 19.47 9.79
N ALA A 112 7.48 18.83 10.80
CA ALA A 112 6.88 17.65 11.40
C ALA A 112 5.66 18.02 12.23
N PHE A 113 4.82 17.04 12.54
CA PHE A 113 3.75 17.23 13.52
C PHE A 113 4.34 17.49 14.91
N ASP A 114 3.74 18.42 15.62
CA ASP A 114 4.02 18.64 17.04
C ASP A 114 3.09 17.72 17.85
N VAL A 115 3.69 16.79 18.61
CA VAL A 115 2.99 15.71 19.33
C VAL A 115 3.15 15.92 20.82
#